data_e105943531bb8461f7b2a6c0611942fd
#
_entry.id   e105943531bb8461f7b2a6c0611942fd
#
_cell.length_a   1.000
_cell.length_b   1.000
_cell.length_c   1.000
_cell.angle_alpha   90.00
_cell.angle_beta   90.00
_cell.angle_gamma   90.00
#
_symmetry.space_group_name_H-M   'P 1'
#
loop_
_entity.id
_entity.type
_entity.pdbx_description
1 polymer ?
#
loop_
_entity_poly.entity_id
_entity_poly.type
_entity_poly.pdbx_seq_one_letter_code
_entity_poly.pdbx_strand_id
1 'polypeptide(L)'
;MLVVYFSSATENTRRFVDKLQLPNVRIPLRANEPELVVDEPYVLVCPTYGGGVSISGKQGKPVPIQGVKFLNNPHNRSLIRAVVAGGNSNFGSDFGKAGDVIAAKCNVPYVYRFELMGNDEDVATLRNGLIANAATLGLQPPRVA
;
A
#
# COMPACT_ATOMS: atom_id res chain seq x y z
N MET A 1 -14.51 -5.30 2.30
CA MET A 1 -13.28 -4.73 1.66
C MET A 1 -12.23 -4.53 2.73
N LEU A 2 -11.05 -5.05 2.52
CA LEU A 2 -9.95 -4.91 3.47
C LEU A 2 -8.81 -4.10 2.86
N VAL A 3 -8.30 -3.14 3.62
CA VAL A 3 -7.06 -2.42 3.29
C VAL A 3 -5.96 -2.94 4.22
N VAL A 4 -4.87 -3.41 3.63
CA VAL A 4 -3.66 -3.75 4.38
C VAL A 4 -2.62 -2.67 4.10
N TYR A 5 -2.00 -2.14 5.12
CA TYR A 5 -1.04 -1.05 4.92
C TYR A 5 0.21 -1.21 5.78
N PHE A 6 1.30 -0.65 5.28
CA PHE A 6 2.50 -0.40 6.07
C PHE A 6 2.68 1.11 6.22
N SER A 7 3.01 1.56 7.41
CA SER A 7 3.32 2.96 7.67
C SER A 7 4.63 3.08 8.44
N SER A 8 5.50 3.96 7.96
CA SER A 8 6.77 4.24 8.62
C SER A 8 6.57 5.15 9.85
N ALA A 9 7.66 5.51 10.50
CA ALA A 9 7.63 6.39 11.70
C ALA A 9 6.99 7.75 11.44
N THR A 10 6.97 8.23 10.19
CA THR A 10 6.29 9.50 9.85
C THR A 10 4.77 9.40 9.96
N GLU A 11 4.22 8.17 9.90
CA GLU A 11 2.80 7.89 10.00
C GLU A 11 1.94 8.49 8.87
N ASN A 12 2.54 8.91 7.77
CA ASN A 12 1.82 9.49 6.63
C ASN A 12 0.84 8.51 6.01
N THR A 13 1.26 7.25 5.79
CA THR A 13 0.40 6.22 5.21
C THR A 13 -0.75 5.89 6.14
N ARG A 14 -0.50 5.77 7.45
CA ARG A 14 -1.55 5.53 8.44
C ARG A 14 -2.61 6.64 8.41
N ARG A 15 -2.16 7.90 8.36
CA ARG A 15 -3.09 9.04 8.30
C ARG A 15 -3.96 8.98 7.06
N PHE A 16 -3.38 8.60 5.91
CA PHE A 16 -4.13 8.45 4.67
C PHE A 16 -5.17 7.32 4.78
N VAL A 17 -4.76 6.16 5.26
CA VAL A 17 -5.65 5.00 5.41
C VAL A 17 -6.79 5.28 6.39
N ASP A 18 -6.49 5.96 7.51
CA ASP A 18 -7.52 6.32 8.49
C ASP A 18 -8.62 7.19 7.87
N LYS A 19 -8.24 8.10 6.98
CA LYS A 19 -9.21 8.98 6.29
C LYS A 19 -10.10 8.23 5.30
N LEU A 20 -9.65 7.08 4.79
CA LEU A 20 -10.47 6.27 3.87
C LEU A 20 -11.70 5.70 4.54
N GLN A 21 -11.68 5.51 5.85
CA GLN A 21 -12.79 4.94 6.62
C GLN A 21 -13.24 3.57 6.08
N LEU A 22 -12.29 2.75 5.70
CA LEU A 22 -12.49 1.37 5.27
C LEU A 22 -11.86 0.43 6.29
N PRO A 23 -12.35 -0.80 6.42
CA PRO A 23 -11.70 -1.80 7.25
C PRO A 23 -10.22 -1.92 6.88
N ASN A 24 -9.35 -1.86 7.88
CA ASN A 24 -7.92 -1.87 7.62
C ASN A 24 -7.15 -2.61 8.71
N VAL A 25 -5.96 -3.08 8.34
CA VAL A 25 -5.04 -3.72 9.27
C VAL A 25 -3.62 -3.30 8.90
N ARG A 26 -2.80 -3.08 9.92
CA ARG A 26 -1.43 -2.59 9.75
C ARG A 26 -0.43 -3.74 9.73
N ILE A 27 0.48 -3.72 8.77
CA ILE A 27 1.64 -4.61 8.77
C ILE A 27 2.56 -4.19 9.93
N PRO A 28 3.03 -5.15 10.75
CA PRO A 28 3.90 -4.82 11.89
C PRO A 28 5.15 -4.05 11.48
N LEU A 29 5.49 -3.02 12.27
CA LEU A 29 6.66 -2.19 12.01
C LEU A 29 7.94 -2.88 12.46
N ARG A 30 7.89 -3.63 13.56
CA ARG A 30 9.06 -4.23 14.19
C ARG A 30 9.15 -5.72 13.92
N ALA A 31 10.36 -6.22 13.72
CA ALA A 31 10.61 -7.63 13.42
C ALA A 31 10.19 -8.59 14.54
N ASN A 32 10.14 -8.12 15.78
CA ASN A 32 9.75 -8.95 16.94
C ASN A 32 8.23 -9.03 17.15
N GLU A 33 7.46 -8.32 16.36
CA GLU A 33 6.00 -8.42 16.39
C GLU A 33 5.53 -9.66 15.62
N PRO A 34 4.38 -10.26 15.99
CA PRO A 34 3.86 -11.41 15.26
C PRO A 34 3.61 -11.09 13.79
N GLU A 35 3.88 -12.07 12.92
CA GLU A 35 3.61 -11.94 11.49
C GLU A 35 2.11 -11.73 11.24
N LEU A 36 1.77 -10.77 10.39
CA LEU A 36 0.40 -10.56 9.96
C LEU A 36 0.03 -11.55 8.86
N VAL A 37 -1.06 -12.27 9.06
CA VAL A 37 -1.65 -13.15 8.05
C VAL A 37 -3.11 -12.72 7.88
N VAL A 38 -3.53 -12.51 6.64
CA VAL A 38 -4.89 -12.08 6.30
C VAL A 38 -5.67 -13.21 5.67
N ASP A 39 -7.00 -13.18 5.74
CA ASP A 39 -7.87 -14.25 5.27
C ASP A 39 -8.88 -13.80 4.21
N GLU A 40 -8.77 -12.58 3.71
CA GLU A 40 -9.66 -12.08 2.67
C GLU A 40 -8.90 -11.25 1.63
N PRO A 41 -9.43 -11.11 0.41
CA PRO A 41 -8.83 -10.25 -0.60
C PRO A 41 -8.67 -8.81 -0.09
N TYR A 42 -7.55 -8.17 -0.47
CA TYR A 42 -7.21 -6.86 0.07
C TYR A 42 -6.54 -5.95 -0.97
N VAL A 43 -6.57 -4.66 -0.67
CA VAL A 43 -5.76 -3.62 -1.32
C VAL A 43 -4.57 -3.33 -0.43
N LEU A 44 -3.38 -3.37 -0.99
CA LEU A 44 -2.16 -3.00 -0.26
C LEU A 44 -1.87 -1.52 -0.44
N VAL A 45 -1.65 -0.82 0.66
CA VAL A 45 -1.22 0.58 0.66
C VAL A 45 0.14 0.67 1.35
N CYS A 46 1.15 1.15 0.63
CA CYS A 46 2.49 1.28 1.23
C CYS A 46 3.21 2.53 0.72
N PRO A 47 4.15 3.08 1.51
CA PRO A 47 4.98 4.18 1.05
C PRO A 47 6.07 3.68 0.11
N THR A 48 6.63 4.59 -0.66
CA THR A 48 7.83 4.35 -1.45
C THR A 48 9.03 4.87 -0.68
N TYR A 49 10.03 4.03 -0.49
CA TYR A 49 11.28 4.42 0.16
C TYR A 49 12.32 4.93 -0.82
N GLY A 50 13.17 5.78 -0.33
CA GLY A 50 14.39 6.22 -0.98
C GLY A 50 14.17 7.31 -1.99
N GLY A 51 15.12 7.70 -2.69
CA GLY A 51 15.26 8.61 -3.81
C GLY A 51 16.17 7.96 -4.80
N GLY A 52 16.06 6.66 -5.04
CA GLY A 52 16.84 5.90 -6.00
C GLY A 52 18.28 5.66 -5.60
N VAL A 53 19.02 6.69 -5.26
CA VAL A 53 20.44 6.57 -4.89
C VAL A 53 20.64 7.09 -3.48
N SER A 54 21.13 6.22 -2.59
CA SER A 54 21.47 6.61 -1.23
C SER A 54 22.77 7.43 -1.21
N ILE A 55 23.05 8.11 -0.09
CA ILE A 55 24.29 8.86 0.12
C ILE A 55 25.53 7.98 -0.09
N SER A 56 25.43 6.67 0.15
CA SER A 56 26.51 5.72 -0.08
C SER A 56 26.66 5.31 -1.54
N GLY A 57 25.87 5.83 -2.47
CA GLY A 57 25.90 5.48 -3.89
C GLY A 57 25.17 4.20 -4.22
N LYS A 58 24.58 3.52 -3.25
CA LYS A 58 23.78 2.32 -3.48
C LYS A 58 22.34 2.70 -3.75
N GLN A 59 21.74 2.05 -4.73
CA GLN A 59 20.35 2.25 -5.07
C GLN A 59 19.46 1.77 -3.91
N GLY A 60 18.60 2.64 -3.39
CA GLY A 60 17.64 2.28 -2.35
C GLY A 60 16.55 1.37 -2.91
N LYS A 61 16.03 0.47 -2.07
CA LYS A 61 14.91 -0.39 -2.45
C LYS A 61 13.61 0.39 -2.22
N PRO A 62 12.74 0.52 -3.23
CA PRO A 62 11.53 1.33 -3.10
C PRO A 62 10.48 0.72 -2.17
N VAL A 63 10.41 -0.62 -2.08
CA VAL A 63 9.43 -1.29 -1.24
C VAL A 63 10.01 -1.50 0.16
N PRO A 64 9.32 -1.04 1.22
CA PRO A 64 9.75 -1.31 2.59
C PRO A 64 9.92 -2.80 2.85
N ILE A 65 10.93 -3.17 3.62
CA ILE A 65 11.19 -4.59 3.92
C ILE A 65 10.01 -5.28 4.61
N GLN A 66 9.26 -4.56 5.42
CA GLN A 66 8.07 -5.10 6.07
C GLN A 66 7.00 -5.50 5.04
N GLY A 67 6.84 -4.70 4.00
CA GLY A 67 5.94 -5.04 2.89
C GLY A 67 6.44 -6.24 2.10
N VAL A 68 7.74 -6.32 1.86
CA VAL A 68 8.35 -7.46 1.17
C VAL A 68 8.10 -8.74 1.97
N LYS A 69 8.36 -8.74 3.27
CA LYS A 69 8.12 -9.89 4.13
C LYS A 69 6.67 -10.32 4.15
N PHE A 70 5.75 -9.37 4.23
CA PHE A 70 4.31 -9.64 4.19
C PHE A 70 3.92 -10.35 2.89
N LEU A 71 4.39 -9.86 1.75
CA LEU A 71 4.08 -10.43 0.44
C LEU A 71 4.86 -11.71 0.13
N ASN A 72 5.95 -11.99 0.84
CA ASN A 72 6.67 -13.25 0.70
C ASN A 72 5.91 -14.43 1.31
N ASN A 73 4.94 -14.18 2.17
CA ASN A 73 4.02 -15.21 2.64
C ASN A 73 3.08 -15.59 1.48
N PRO A 74 3.10 -16.86 0.99
CA PRO A 74 2.31 -17.23 -0.17
C PRO A 74 0.80 -17.04 0.01
N HIS A 75 0.31 -17.24 1.22
CA HIS A 75 -1.11 -17.04 1.52
C HIS A 75 -1.50 -15.57 1.40
N ASN A 76 -0.73 -14.66 2.02
CA ASN A 76 -0.96 -13.23 1.91
C ASN A 76 -0.88 -12.78 0.45
N ARG A 77 0.12 -13.27 -0.28
CA ARG A 77 0.33 -12.92 -1.68
C ARG A 77 -0.83 -13.38 -2.58
N SER A 78 -1.44 -14.50 -2.26
CA SER A 78 -2.57 -15.02 -3.04
C SER A 78 -3.81 -14.12 -2.96
N LEU A 79 -3.90 -13.29 -1.95
CA LEU A 79 -5.09 -12.47 -1.67
C LEU A 79 -4.96 -11.00 -2.10
N ILE A 80 -3.78 -10.55 -2.53
CA ILE A 80 -3.63 -9.17 -3.01
C ILE A 80 -4.41 -8.97 -4.31
N ARG A 81 -5.15 -7.87 -4.40
CA ARG A 81 -5.96 -7.55 -5.58
C ARG A 81 -5.60 -6.23 -6.24
N ALA A 82 -4.98 -5.32 -5.50
CA ALA A 82 -4.58 -4.03 -6.02
C ALA A 82 -3.51 -3.43 -5.11
N VAL A 83 -2.75 -2.48 -5.63
CA VAL A 83 -1.75 -1.75 -4.85
C VAL A 83 -1.93 -0.24 -5.00
N VAL A 84 -1.72 0.45 -3.90
CA VAL A 84 -1.68 1.91 -3.80
C VAL A 84 -0.34 2.27 -3.15
N ALA A 85 0.34 3.27 -3.67
CA ALA A 85 1.61 3.69 -3.09
C ALA A 85 1.60 5.17 -2.76
N GLY A 86 2.19 5.49 -1.60
CA GLY A 86 2.52 6.85 -1.22
C GLY A 86 3.95 7.19 -1.57
N GLY A 87 4.31 8.46 -1.48
CA GLY A 87 5.67 8.89 -1.73
C GLY A 87 5.81 10.39 -1.66
N ASN A 88 6.89 10.88 -2.25
CA ASN A 88 7.18 12.30 -2.31
C ASN A 88 7.58 12.64 -3.75
N SER A 89 6.90 13.59 -4.37
CA SER A 89 7.18 14.01 -5.75
C SER A 89 8.59 14.57 -5.93
N ASN A 90 9.25 15.01 -4.85
CA ASN A 90 10.64 15.44 -4.88
C ASN A 90 11.62 14.31 -5.25
N PHE A 91 11.18 13.06 -5.18
CA PHE A 91 12.00 11.92 -5.61
C PHE A 91 12.00 11.71 -7.14
N GLY A 92 11.31 12.55 -7.89
CA GLY A 92 11.30 12.48 -9.35
C GLY A 92 10.72 11.16 -9.87
N SER A 93 11.50 10.46 -10.72
CA SER A 93 11.05 9.20 -11.32
C SER A 93 10.79 8.08 -10.32
N ASP A 94 11.28 8.20 -9.10
CA ASP A 94 11.06 7.20 -8.04
C ASP A 94 9.77 7.44 -7.26
N PHE A 95 9.06 8.51 -7.55
CA PHE A 95 7.77 8.80 -6.92
C PHE A 95 6.76 7.68 -7.17
N GLY A 96 6.32 7.04 -6.10
CA GLY A 96 5.35 5.96 -6.20
C GLY A 96 5.90 4.65 -6.76
N LYS A 97 7.22 4.49 -6.87
CA LYS A 97 7.85 3.32 -7.50
C LYS A 97 7.54 2.01 -6.78
N ALA A 98 7.28 2.04 -5.47
CA ALA A 98 6.87 0.84 -4.74
C ALA A 98 5.63 0.19 -5.36
N GLY A 99 4.67 1.00 -5.81
CA GLY A 99 3.48 0.50 -6.49
C GLY A 99 3.80 -0.21 -7.79
N ASP A 100 4.72 0.35 -8.60
CA ASP A 100 5.15 -0.29 -9.85
C ASP A 100 5.80 -1.65 -9.61
N VAL A 101 6.68 -1.73 -8.61
CA VAL A 101 7.38 -2.97 -8.28
C VAL A 101 6.41 -4.05 -7.81
N ILE A 102 5.50 -3.70 -6.90
CA ILE A 102 4.53 -4.65 -6.37
C ILE A 102 3.54 -5.08 -7.45
N ALA A 103 3.04 -4.15 -8.26
CA ALA A 103 2.11 -4.45 -9.34
C ALA A 103 2.72 -5.45 -10.32
N ALA A 104 3.97 -5.27 -10.70
CA ALA A 104 4.66 -6.17 -11.61
C ALA A 104 4.89 -7.54 -11.00
N LYS A 105 5.35 -7.61 -9.76
CA LYS A 105 5.69 -8.88 -9.10
C LYS A 105 4.46 -9.69 -8.70
N CYS A 106 3.40 -9.04 -8.31
CA CYS A 106 2.16 -9.68 -7.85
C CYS A 106 1.10 -9.79 -8.97
N ASN A 107 1.37 -9.20 -10.13
CA ASN A 107 0.44 -9.19 -11.27
C ASN A 107 -0.92 -8.61 -10.88
N VAL A 108 -0.91 -7.45 -10.27
CA VAL A 108 -2.12 -6.72 -9.85
C VAL A 108 -2.07 -5.28 -10.34
N PRO A 109 -3.22 -4.61 -10.50
CA PRO A 109 -3.23 -3.22 -10.93
C PRO A 109 -2.69 -2.27 -9.86
N TYR A 110 -1.96 -1.25 -10.31
CA TYR A 110 -1.55 -0.11 -9.51
C TYR A 110 -2.64 0.95 -9.67
N VAL A 111 -3.51 1.09 -8.68
CA VAL A 111 -4.75 1.83 -8.84
C VAL A 111 -4.70 3.28 -8.42
N TYR A 112 -3.74 3.66 -7.57
CA TYR A 112 -3.61 5.05 -7.14
C TYR A 112 -2.24 5.31 -6.52
N ARG A 113 -1.77 6.56 -6.60
CA ARG A 113 -0.62 7.04 -5.84
C ARG A 113 -0.94 8.40 -5.23
N PHE A 114 -0.35 8.68 -4.07
CA PHE A 114 -0.59 9.92 -3.35
C PHE A 114 0.72 10.44 -2.78
N GLU A 115 0.74 11.72 -2.44
CA GLU A 115 1.90 12.38 -1.87
C GLU A 115 1.72 12.59 -0.38
N LEU A 116 2.76 12.28 0.41
CA LEU A 116 2.78 12.42 1.86
C LEU A 116 1.58 11.70 2.51
N MET A 117 0.68 12.42 3.18
CA MET A 117 -0.51 11.84 3.80
C MET A 117 -1.76 11.93 2.93
N GLY A 118 -1.61 12.37 1.67
CA GLY A 118 -2.74 12.63 0.78
C GLY A 118 -3.58 13.81 1.23
N ASN A 119 -4.43 14.27 0.33
CA ASN A 119 -5.42 15.32 0.63
C ASN A 119 -6.83 14.73 0.57
N ASP A 120 -7.84 15.55 0.85
CA ASP A 120 -9.23 15.10 0.87
C ASP A 120 -9.70 14.61 -0.50
N GLU A 121 -9.21 15.20 -1.58
CA GLU A 121 -9.51 14.74 -2.95
C GLU A 121 -8.91 13.38 -3.21
N ASP A 122 -7.67 13.11 -2.79
CA ASP A 122 -7.05 11.80 -2.91
C ASP A 122 -7.88 10.73 -2.19
N VAL A 123 -8.31 11.05 -0.97
CA VAL A 123 -9.12 10.13 -0.15
C VAL A 123 -10.44 9.82 -0.85
N ALA A 124 -11.16 10.84 -1.30
CA ALA A 124 -12.44 10.65 -1.97
C ALA A 124 -12.30 9.88 -3.28
N THR A 125 -11.31 10.21 -4.09
CA THR A 125 -11.08 9.55 -5.37
C THR A 125 -10.77 8.07 -5.19
N LEU A 126 -9.85 7.74 -4.27
CA LEU A 126 -9.49 6.36 -4.03
C LEU A 126 -10.65 5.57 -3.42
N ARG A 127 -11.28 6.11 -2.37
CA ARG A 127 -12.40 5.44 -1.71
C ARG A 127 -13.54 5.14 -2.69
N ASN A 128 -13.96 6.14 -3.45
CA ASN A 128 -15.04 5.97 -4.42
C ASN A 128 -14.65 5.00 -5.54
N GLY A 129 -13.42 5.07 -6.01
CA GLY A 129 -12.91 4.15 -7.04
C GLY A 129 -12.87 2.71 -6.56
N LEU A 130 -12.41 2.45 -5.35
CA LEU A 130 -12.37 1.10 -4.78
C LEU A 130 -13.78 0.53 -4.62
N ILE A 131 -14.73 1.32 -4.12
CA ILE A 131 -16.11 0.88 -3.94
C ILE A 131 -16.76 0.59 -5.30
N ALA A 132 -16.59 1.48 -6.27
CA ALA A 132 -17.20 1.33 -7.60
C ALA A 132 -16.63 0.13 -8.36
N ASN A 133 -15.36 -0.21 -8.14
CA ASN A 133 -14.66 -1.27 -8.89
C ASN A 133 -14.39 -2.52 -8.05
N ALA A 134 -15.02 -2.65 -6.89
CA ALA A 134 -14.76 -3.77 -5.98
C ALA A 134 -14.91 -5.13 -6.67
N ALA A 135 -15.98 -5.35 -7.40
CA ALA A 135 -16.22 -6.61 -8.10
C ALA A 135 -15.14 -6.89 -9.16
N THR A 136 -14.77 -5.88 -9.96
CA THR A 136 -13.75 -6.01 -11.00
C THR A 136 -12.38 -6.34 -10.40
N LEU A 137 -12.07 -5.76 -9.24
CA LEU A 137 -10.81 -5.99 -8.53
C LEU A 137 -10.80 -7.31 -7.74
N GLY A 138 -11.95 -7.96 -7.59
CA GLY A 138 -12.04 -9.17 -6.79
C GLY A 138 -12.05 -8.88 -5.28
N LEU A 139 -12.47 -7.69 -4.89
CA LEU A 139 -12.59 -7.26 -3.49
C LEU A 139 -14.03 -7.43 -3.03
N GLN A 140 -14.20 -7.74 -1.76
CA GLN A 140 -15.53 -7.72 -1.15
C GLN A 140 -15.98 -6.27 -1.00
N PRO A 141 -17.21 -5.91 -1.40
CA PRO A 141 -17.69 -4.55 -1.19
C PRO A 141 -17.80 -4.24 0.31
N PRO A 142 -17.68 -2.94 0.70
CA PRO A 142 -17.84 -2.57 2.09
C PRO A 142 -19.24 -2.98 2.58
N ARG A 143 -19.30 -3.48 3.81
CA ARG A 143 -20.60 -3.78 4.42
C ARG A 143 -21.31 -2.46 4.70
N VAL A 144 -22.55 -2.38 4.25
CA VAL A 144 -23.42 -1.28 4.61
C VAL A 144 -23.99 -1.59 5.99
N ALA A 145 -23.69 -0.73 6.95
CA ALA A 145 -24.21 -0.88 8.29
C ALA A 145 -25.73 -0.63 8.33
#